data_64494ead30eb9c41657349ba889e9edc
#
_entry.id   64494ead30eb9c41657349ba889e9edc
#
_cell.length_a   1.000
_cell.length_b   1.000
_cell.length_c   1.000
_cell.angle_alpha   90.00
_cell.angle_beta   90.00
_cell.angle_gamma   90.00
#
_symmetry.space_group_name_H-M   'P 1'
#
loop_
_entity.id
_entity.type
_entity.pdbx_description
1 polymer ?
#
loop_
_entity_poly.entity_id
_entity_poly.type
_entity_poly.pdbx_seq_one_letter_code
_entity_poly.pdbx_strand_id
1 'polypeptide(L)'
;MSVYVDDAFIPYRRGMLMSHMMADTTEELDKMADSIGLNRRWIQHAGSWKEHYDICKSKRMEAIGKGAIPVTQWVLNEMIRLKRAKHWK
;
A
#
# COMPACT_ATOMS: atom_id res chain seq x y z
N MET A 1 8.92 11.97 -0.58
CA MET A 1 8.34 10.89 0.22
C MET A 1 6.95 10.61 -0.29
N SER A 2 6.61 9.34 -0.42
CA SER A 2 5.46 8.99 -1.23
C SER A 2 4.74 7.75 -0.73
N VAL A 3 3.49 7.64 -1.21
CA VAL A 3 2.67 6.45 -1.08
C VAL A 3 2.58 5.78 -2.45
N TYR A 4 2.60 4.46 -2.48
CA TYR A 4 2.62 3.67 -3.71
C TYR A 4 1.49 2.65 -3.70
N VAL A 5 0.87 2.44 -4.86
CA VAL A 5 -0.16 1.41 -5.04
C VAL A 5 0.23 0.54 -6.23
N ASP A 6 0.13 -0.78 -6.06
CA ASP A 6 0.52 -1.71 -7.12
C ASP A 6 -0.66 -2.09 -8.02
N ASP A 7 -0.38 -2.93 -8.99
CA ASP A 7 -1.35 -3.42 -9.97
C ASP A 7 -1.63 -4.92 -9.79
N ALA A 8 -1.56 -5.43 -8.57
CA ALA A 8 -1.76 -6.86 -8.32
C ALA A 8 -3.16 -7.33 -8.72
N PHE A 9 -4.19 -6.54 -8.40
CA PHE A 9 -5.58 -6.82 -8.73
C PHE A 9 -5.98 -8.26 -8.42
N ILE A 10 -5.67 -8.72 -7.21
CA ILE A 10 -5.93 -10.09 -6.77
C ILE A 10 -7.43 -10.25 -6.52
N PRO A 11 -8.09 -11.23 -7.16
CA PRO A 11 -9.51 -11.46 -6.92
C PRO A 11 -9.80 -11.78 -5.46
N TYR A 12 -10.84 -11.16 -4.94
CA TYR A 12 -11.28 -11.35 -3.57
C TYR A 12 -12.81 -11.48 -3.58
N ARG A 13 -13.42 -11.50 -2.41
CA ARG A 13 -14.86 -11.70 -2.28
C ARG A 13 -15.66 -10.76 -3.18
N ARG A 14 -16.78 -11.25 -3.72
CA ARG A 14 -17.76 -10.48 -4.48
C ARG A 14 -17.17 -9.76 -5.68
N GLY A 15 -16.19 -10.37 -6.31
CA GLY A 15 -15.59 -9.80 -7.50
C GLY A 15 -14.66 -8.61 -7.24
N MET A 16 -14.31 -8.34 -5.99
CA MET A 16 -13.36 -7.29 -5.67
C MET A 16 -11.96 -7.66 -6.15
N LEU A 17 -11.23 -6.67 -6.63
CA LEU A 17 -9.84 -6.81 -7.03
C LEU A 17 -8.99 -6.02 -6.04
N MET A 18 -8.09 -6.71 -5.35
CA MET A 18 -7.28 -6.13 -4.29
C MET A 18 -5.87 -5.85 -4.76
N SER A 19 -5.36 -4.70 -4.40
CA SER A 19 -3.97 -4.31 -4.64
C SER A 19 -3.33 -3.92 -3.31
N HIS A 20 -2.04 -3.63 -3.33
CA HIS A 20 -1.30 -3.27 -2.12
C HIS A 20 -0.98 -1.79 -2.12
N MET A 21 -1.05 -1.17 -0.93
CA MET A 21 -0.64 0.21 -0.73
C MET A 21 0.46 0.26 0.31
N MET A 22 1.58 0.84 -0.04
CA MET A 22 2.75 1.01 0.82
C MET A 22 3.21 2.46 0.77
N ALA A 23 4.09 2.83 1.69
CA ALA A 23 4.65 4.18 1.72
C ALA A 23 6.10 4.14 2.19
N ASP A 24 6.80 5.25 2.02
CA ASP A 24 8.17 5.40 2.50
C ASP A 24 8.22 5.42 4.03
N THR A 25 7.18 5.96 4.67
CA THR A 25 7.08 6.01 6.14
C THR A 25 5.70 5.54 6.59
N THR A 26 5.62 5.09 7.85
CA THR A 26 4.37 4.69 8.47
C THR A 26 3.39 5.87 8.52
N GLU A 27 3.89 7.07 8.84
CA GLU A 27 3.05 8.27 8.94
C GLU A 27 2.37 8.58 7.62
N GLU A 28 3.10 8.49 6.52
CA GLU A 28 2.53 8.74 5.20
C GLU A 28 1.48 7.70 4.83
N LEU A 29 1.75 6.43 5.15
CA LEU A 29 0.83 5.34 4.87
C LEU A 29 -0.48 5.53 5.64
N ASP A 30 -0.39 5.81 6.93
CA ASP A 30 -1.56 6.00 7.79
C ASP A 30 -2.35 7.24 7.38
N LYS A 31 -1.66 8.31 7.02
CA LYS A 31 -2.30 9.54 6.57
C LYS A 31 -3.10 9.30 5.29
N MET A 32 -2.53 8.56 4.34
CA MET A 32 -3.26 8.20 3.12
C MET A 32 -4.46 7.32 3.45
N ALA A 33 -4.28 6.32 4.32
CA ALA A 33 -5.38 5.45 4.73
C ALA A 33 -6.53 6.26 5.31
N ASP A 34 -6.24 7.21 6.20
CA ASP A 34 -7.26 8.10 6.76
C ASP A 34 -7.98 8.89 5.66
N SER A 35 -7.22 9.41 4.71
CA SER A 35 -7.77 10.29 3.67
C SER A 35 -8.69 9.55 2.70
N ILE A 36 -8.55 8.26 2.55
CA ILE A 36 -9.41 7.45 1.68
C ILE A 36 -10.39 6.56 2.47
N GLY A 37 -10.49 6.79 3.77
CA GLY A 37 -11.48 6.11 4.61
C GLY A 37 -11.18 4.68 4.96
N LEU A 38 -9.91 4.28 4.97
CA LEU A 38 -9.50 2.97 5.45
C LEU A 38 -9.36 2.99 6.97
N ASN A 39 -9.80 1.90 7.60
CA ASN A 39 -9.60 1.73 9.04
C ASN A 39 -8.13 1.36 9.28
N ARG A 40 -7.44 2.08 10.16
CA ARG A 40 -6.04 1.84 10.46
C ARG A 40 -5.76 0.45 10.99
N ARG A 41 -6.73 -0.20 11.62
CA ARG A 41 -6.55 -1.56 12.14
C ARG A 41 -6.44 -2.61 11.04
N TRP A 42 -6.73 -2.24 9.79
CA TRP A 42 -6.56 -3.15 8.65
C TRP A 42 -5.12 -3.17 8.12
N ILE A 43 -4.23 -2.39 8.72
CA ILE A 43 -2.82 -2.44 8.36
C ILE A 43 -2.25 -3.83 8.63
N GLN A 44 -1.46 -4.32 7.70
CA GLN A 44 -0.81 -5.62 7.83
C GLN A 44 0.68 -5.40 8.05
N HIS A 45 1.27 -6.24 8.92
CA HIS A 45 2.69 -6.19 9.27
C HIS A 45 3.14 -4.82 9.78
N ALA A 46 2.30 -4.18 10.60
CA ALA A 46 2.56 -2.84 11.13
C ALA A 46 3.96 -2.74 11.76
N GLY A 47 4.66 -1.66 11.44
CA GLY A 47 6.00 -1.38 11.97
C GLY A 47 7.12 -2.19 11.33
N SER A 48 6.81 -3.04 10.36
CA SER A 48 7.82 -3.84 9.67
C SER A 48 8.13 -3.26 8.29
N TRP A 49 9.18 -3.80 7.67
CA TRP A 49 9.60 -3.40 6.32
C TRP A 49 8.56 -3.74 5.25
N LYS A 50 7.57 -4.57 5.56
CA LYS A 50 6.51 -4.93 4.61
C LYS A 50 5.12 -4.46 5.04
N GLU A 51 5.06 -3.45 5.91
CA GLU A 51 3.75 -2.92 6.31
C GLU A 51 3.00 -2.39 5.10
N HIS A 52 1.72 -2.68 5.02
CA HIS A 52 0.89 -2.28 3.89
C HIS A 52 -0.59 -2.41 4.23
N TYR A 53 -1.43 -1.84 3.36
CA TYR A 53 -2.86 -2.08 3.35
C TYR A 53 -3.23 -2.81 2.07
N ASP A 54 -4.17 -3.74 2.17
CA ASP A 54 -4.83 -4.29 0.99
C ASP A 54 -6.01 -3.37 0.66
N ILE A 55 -6.09 -2.92 -0.58
CA ILE A 55 -7.10 -1.94 -0.99
C ILE A 55 -7.84 -2.43 -2.23
N CYS A 56 -9.15 -2.17 -2.27
CA CYS A 56 -9.95 -2.50 -3.44
C CYS A 56 -9.68 -1.49 -4.57
N LYS A 57 -10.16 -1.81 -5.77
CA LYS A 57 -9.92 -0.99 -6.95
C LYS A 57 -10.38 0.46 -6.77
N SER A 58 -11.55 0.69 -6.16
CA SER A 58 -12.05 2.04 -5.95
C SER A 58 -11.19 2.84 -4.98
N LYS A 59 -10.69 2.21 -3.92
CA LYS A 59 -9.79 2.86 -2.97
C LYS A 59 -8.43 3.15 -3.62
N ARG A 60 -7.97 2.26 -4.49
CA ARG A 60 -6.75 2.49 -5.26
C ARG A 60 -6.88 3.75 -6.12
N MET A 61 -8.01 3.90 -6.80
CA MET A 61 -8.27 5.10 -7.61
C MET A 61 -8.31 6.36 -6.75
N GLU A 62 -8.95 6.30 -5.59
CA GLU A 62 -8.97 7.43 -4.65
C GLU A 62 -7.57 7.81 -4.21
N ALA A 63 -6.74 6.82 -3.86
CA ALA A 63 -5.37 7.04 -3.42
C ALA A 63 -4.55 7.72 -4.52
N ILE A 64 -4.68 7.26 -5.77
CA ILE A 64 -3.99 7.87 -6.91
C ILE A 64 -4.43 9.32 -7.07
N GLY A 65 -5.73 9.59 -6.95
CA GLY A 65 -6.25 10.96 -7.02
C GLY A 65 -5.71 11.87 -5.93
N LYS A 66 -5.22 11.30 -4.83
CA LYS A 66 -4.64 12.05 -3.72
C LYS A 66 -3.11 12.01 -3.70
N GLY A 67 -2.51 11.56 -4.78
CA GLY A 67 -1.07 11.62 -4.96
C GLY A 67 -0.31 10.31 -4.82
N ALA A 68 -0.99 9.19 -4.57
CA ALA A 68 -0.30 7.90 -4.55
C ALA A 68 0.22 7.58 -5.95
N ILE A 69 1.39 6.99 -6.01
CA ILE A 69 2.08 6.68 -7.26
C ILE A 69 1.75 5.25 -7.67
N PRO A 70 1.10 5.04 -8.83
CA PRO A 70 0.87 3.68 -9.31
C PRO A 70 2.18 3.05 -9.77
N VAL A 71 2.43 1.83 -9.32
CA VAL A 71 3.60 1.05 -9.70
C VAL A 71 3.15 -0.37 -10.04
N THR A 72 4.02 -1.13 -10.70
CA THR A 72 3.74 -2.55 -10.92
C THR A 72 4.00 -3.33 -9.63
N GLN A 73 3.37 -4.49 -9.52
CA GLN A 73 3.63 -5.40 -8.40
C GLN A 73 5.12 -5.75 -8.33
N TRP A 74 5.76 -5.92 -9.47
CA TRP A 74 7.18 -6.19 -9.53
C TRP A 74 8.01 -5.07 -8.88
N VAL A 75 7.69 -3.82 -9.22
CA VAL A 75 8.37 -2.66 -8.63
C VAL A 75 8.12 -2.59 -7.13
N LEU A 76 6.89 -2.82 -6.70
CA LEU A 76 6.57 -2.78 -5.27
C LEU A 76 7.37 -3.84 -4.51
N ASN A 77 7.50 -5.05 -5.07
CA ASN A 77 8.29 -6.10 -4.46
C ASN A 77 9.78 -5.72 -4.34
N GLU A 78 10.31 -5.01 -5.34
CA GLU A 78 11.68 -4.48 -5.26
C GLU A 78 11.82 -3.46 -4.14
N MET A 79 10.82 -2.60 -3.98
CA MET A 79 10.81 -1.62 -2.89
C MET A 79 10.78 -2.31 -1.53
N ILE A 80 9.99 -3.37 -1.40
CA ILE A 80 9.95 -4.18 -0.17
C ILE A 80 11.33 -4.76 0.12
N ARG A 81 11.98 -5.30 -0.89
CA ARG A 81 13.33 -5.86 -0.75
C ARG A 81 14.33 -4.81 -0.25
N LEU A 82 14.27 -3.62 -0.81
CA LEU A 82 15.14 -2.52 -0.39
C LEU A 82 14.84 -2.04 1.03
N LYS A 83 13.57 -1.97 1.40
CA LYS A 83 13.17 -1.62 2.77
C LYS A 83 13.67 -2.65 3.77
N ARG A 84 13.54 -3.93 3.42
CA ARG A 84 14.04 -5.03 4.25
C ARG A 84 15.52 -4.87 4.54
N ALA A 85 16.31 -4.57 3.51
CA ALA A 85 17.75 -4.38 3.65
C ALA A 85 18.08 -3.21 4.57
N LYS A 86 17.29 -2.14 4.54
CA LYS A 86 17.48 -0.94 5.37
C LYS A 86 17.05 -1.14 6.81
N HIS A 87 15.91 -1.78 7.02
CA HIS A 87 15.31 -1.91 8.34
C HIS A 87 15.89 -3.06 9.14
N TRP A 88 16.52 -3.98 8.48
CA TRP A 88 17.07 -5.15 9.12
C TRP A 88 18.42 -4.82 9.73
N LYS A 89 18.47 -4.83 11.03
CA LYS A 89 19.69 -4.49 11.79
C LYS A 89 20.31 -5.74 12.37
#